data_bdce2b470477bf14421c5639e7d8670f
#
_entry.id   bdce2b470477bf14421c5639e7d8670f
#
_cell.length_a   1.000
_cell.length_b   1.000
_cell.length_c   1.000
_cell.angle_alpha   90.00
_cell.angle_beta   90.00
_cell.angle_gamma   90.00
#
_symmetry.space_group_name_H-M   'P 1'
#
loop_
_entity.id
_entity.type
_entity.pdbx_description
1 polymer ?
#
loop_
_entity_poly.entity_id
_entity_poly.type
_entity_poly.pdbx_seq_one_letter_code
_entity_poly.pdbx_strand_id
1 'polypeptide(L)'
;MREKRKRDKERRMSTTDALGMIEAQGFVAMVEAADAMVKAARVELVAYEKTGGGYVTAIVRGDVAAVKAATDAGAKAAERVGKLVSVHVIPRPHENVDETLPLGRQGNE
;
A
#
# COMPACT_ATOMS: atom_id res chain seq x y z
N MET A 1 -21.68 12.23 -12.27
CA MET A 1 -21.21 11.03 -11.55
C MET A 1 -20.13 10.28 -12.32
N ARG A 2 -20.41 9.94 -13.55
CA ARG A 2 -19.42 9.24 -14.39
C ARG A 2 -18.17 10.08 -14.61
N GLU A 3 -18.34 11.35 -14.88
CA GLU A 3 -17.20 12.25 -15.10
C GLU A 3 -16.32 12.40 -13.88
N LYS A 4 -16.97 12.45 -12.70
CA LYS A 4 -16.22 12.55 -11.46
C LYS A 4 -15.38 11.30 -11.23
N ARG A 5 -15.95 10.12 -11.46
CA ARG A 5 -15.22 8.87 -11.29
C ARG A 5 -14.05 8.75 -12.26
N LYS A 6 -14.24 9.23 -13.47
CA LYS A 6 -13.17 9.23 -14.45
C LYS A 6 -12.02 10.14 -14.02
N ARG A 7 -12.34 11.33 -13.53
CA ARG A 7 -11.33 12.26 -13.04
C ARG A 7 -10.59 11.71 -11.83
N ASP A 8 -11.32 11.04 -10.94
CA ASP A 8 -10.71 10.45 -9.75
C ASP A 8 -9.77 9.32 -10.15
N LYS A 9 -10.15 8.52 -11.13
CA LYS A 9 -9.30 7.44 -11.63
C LYS A 9 -8.04 8.01 -12.27
N GLU A 10 -8.18 9.04 -13.10
CA GLU A 10 -7.05 9.68 -13.74
C GLU A 10 -6.09 10.27 -12.73
N ARG A 11 -6.63 10.88 -11.67
CA ARG A 11 -5.81 11.44 -10.62
C ARG A 11 -5.01 10.35 -9.90
N ARG A 12 -5.63 9.21 -9.61
CA ARG A 12 -4.94 8.09 -8.97
C ARG A 12 -3.89 7.48 -9.86
N MET A 13 -4.05 7.59 -11.16
CA MET A 13 -3.08 7.11 -12.12
C MET A 13 -1.93 8.09 -12.35
N SER A 14 -1.99 9.24 -11.71
CA SER A 14 -0.90 10.21 -11.74
C SER A 14 0.36 9.57 -11.16
N THR A 15 1.50 9.94 -11.70
CA THR A 15 2.79 9.38 -11.31
C THR A 15 3.35 9.98 -10.03
N THR A 16 2.59 10.85 -9.36
CA THR A 16 3.10 11.54 -8.17
C THR A 16 2.88 10.78 -6.87
N ASP A 17 2.02 9.77 -6.89
CA ASP A 17 1.74 9.01 -5.67
C ASP A 17 2.92 8.13 -5.27
N ALA A 18 3.25 8.20 -3.99
CA ALA A 18 4.23 7.28 -3.43
C ALA A 18 3.60 5.91 -3.21
N LEU A 19 4.45 4.92 -3.14
CA LEU A 19 4.06 3.53 -2.94
C LEU A 19 4.70 3.04 -1.66
N GLY A 20 3.90 2.50 -0.77
CA GLY A 20 4.39 1.91 0.47
C GLY A 20 4.03 0.43 0.53
N MET A 21 4.96 -0.38 1.02
CA MET A 21 4.75 -1.81 1.10
C MET A 21 5.23 -2.34 2.44
N ILE A 22 4.45 -3.25 3.00
CA ILE A 22 4.84 -3.99 4.21
C ILE A 22 4.66 -5.47 3.91
N GLU A 23 5.70 -6.24 4.19
CA GLU A 23 5.60 -7.69 4.15
C GLU A 23 5.73 -8.24 5.56
N ALA A 24 4.81 -9.12 5.92
CA ALA A 24 4.80 -9.76 7.23
C ALA A 24 4.48 -11.23 7.07
N GLN A 25 4.87 -12.02 8.06
CA GLN A 25 4.48 -13.41 8.12
C GLN A 25 3.29 -13.55 9.04
N GLY A 26 2.21 -14.12 8.52
CA GLY A 26 0.98 -14.29 9.26
C GLY A 26 -0.10 -13.29 8.81
N PHE A 27 -1.28 -13.83 8.56
CA PHE A 27 -2.38 -13.01 8.07
C PHE A 27 -2.83 -11.98 9.12
N VAL A 28 -2.83 -12.37 10.39
CA VAL A 28 -3.24 -11.46 11.47
C VAL A 28 -2.30 -10.27 11.55
N ALA A 29 -0.99 -10.51 11.43
CA ALA A 29 -0.01 -9.43 11.42
C ALA A 29 -0.27 -8.48 10.26
N MET A 30 -0.65 -9.02 9.11
CA MET A 30 -0.95 -8.21 7.94
C MET A 30 -2.19 -7.36 8.13
N VAL A 31 -3.25 -7.93 8.72
CA VAL A 31 -4.49 -7.18 8.96
C VAL A 31 -4.23 -6.03 9.94
N GLU A 32 -3.47 -6.31 11.00
CA GLU A 32 -3.10 -5.27 11.97
C GLU A 32 -2.27 -4.17 11.31
N ALA A 33 -1.33 -4.54 10.45
CA ALA A 33 -0.52 -3.56 9.73
C ALA A 33 -1.39 -2.70 8.80
N ALA A 34 -2.26 -3.34 8.03
CA ALA A 34 -3.13 -2.64 7.09
C ALA A 34 -4.05 -1.66 7.81
N ASP A 35 -4.65 -2.11 8.90
CA ASP A 35 -5.54 -1.26 9.70
C ASP A 35 -4.77 -0.06 10.26
N ALA A 36 -3.60 -0.32 10.84
CA ALA A 36 -2.77 0.75 11.40
C ALA A 36 -2.35 1.77 10.35
N MET A 37 -2.03 1.30 9.15
CA MET A 37 -1.61 2.19 8.07
C MET A 37 -2.71 3.16 7.66
N VAL A 38 -3.92 2.65 7.44
CA VAL A 38 -5.00 3.51 6.98
C VAL A 38 -5.56 4.42 8.07
N LYS A 39 -5.33 4.06 9.34
CA LYS A 39 -5.71 4.90 10.46
C LYS A 39 -4.68 6.00 10.74
N ALA A 40 -3.41 5.74 10.46
CA ALA A 40 -2.34 6.66 10.82
C ALA A 40 -2.21 7.85 9.89
N ALA A 41 -2.55 7.70 8.63
CA ALA A 41 -2.35 8.75 7.64
C ALA A 41 -3.32 8.59 6.49
N ARG A 42 -3.39 9.62 5.67
CA ARG A 42 -4.28 9.61 4.50
C ARG A 42 -3.63 8.83 3.37
N VAL A 43 -3.77 7.52 3.44
CA VAL A 43 -3.31 6.61 2.40
C VAL A 43 -4.44 5.68 2.02
N GLU A 44 -4.33 5.10 0.84
CA GLU A 44 -5.29 4.13 0.34
C GLU A 44 -4.62 2.76 0.30
N LEU A 45 -5.26 1.76 0.91
CA LEU A 45 -4.82 0.37 0.79
C LEU A 45 -5.32 -0.13 -0.56
N VAL A 46 -4.40 -0.42 -1.45
CA VAL A 46 -4.76 -0.71 -2.84
C VAL A 46 -4.63 -2.16 -3.22
N ALA A 47 -3.86 -2.93 -2.47
CA ALA A 47 -3.68 -4.33 -2.77
C ALA A 47 -3.07 -5.06 -1.59
N TYR A 48 -3.27 -6.37 -1.55
CA TYR A 48 -2.46 -7.26 -0.74
C TYR A 48 -2.20 -8.52 -1.54
N GLU A 49 -1.07 -9.16 -1.25
CA GLU A 49 -0.67 -10.36 -1.97
C GLU A 49 -0.20 -11.42 -0.99
N LYS A 50 -0.65 -12.65 -1.19
CA LYS A 50 -0.16 -13.81 -0.46
C LYS A 50 0.85 -14.53 -1.33
N THR A 51 2.05 -14.70 -0.81
CA THR A 51 3.14 -15.26 -1.63
C THR A 51 3.54 -16.67 -1.22
N GLY A 52 2.79 -17.29 -0.31
CA GLY A 52 3.10 -18.62 0.18
C GLY A 52 3.91 -18.58 1.48
N GLY A 53 3.97 -19.68 2.19
CA GLY A 53 4.71 -19.77 3.45
C GLY A 53 4.18 -18.87 4.56
N GLY A 54 2.96 -18.38 4.42
CA GLY A 54 2.39 -17.45 5.39
C GLY A 54 2.80 -16.00 5.18
N TYR A 55 3.55 -15.70 4.13
CA TYR A 55 3.98 -14.32 3.83
C TYR A 55 2.87 -13.57 3.13
N VAL A 56 2.62 -12.35 3.58
CA VAL A 56 1.60 -11.48 3.02
C VAL A 56 2.16 -10.07 2.88
N THR A 57 1.88 -9.43 1.76
CA THR A 57 2.32 -8.06 1.49
C THR A 57 1.10 -7.17 1.36
N ALA A 58 1.12 -6.03 2.04
CA ALA A 58 0.12 -4.98 1.88
C ALA A 58 0.74 -3.79 1.17
N ILE A 59 -0.02 -3.17 0.30
CA ILE A 59 0.44 -2.06 -0.53
C ILE A 59 -0.48 -0.86 -0.33
N VAL A 60 0.12 0.28 0.01
CA VAL A 60 -0.63 1.54 0.16
C VAL A 60 -0.07 2.59 -0.79
N ARG A 61 -0.93 3.53 -1.15
CA ARG A 61 -0.55 4.64 -1.99
C ARG A 61 -1.05 5.94 -1.39
N GLY A 62 -0.32 7.01 -1.69
CA GLY A 62 -0.68 8.34 -1.24
C GLY A 62 0.50 9.27 -1.34
N ASP A 63 0.36 10.43 -0.74
CA ASP A 63 1.44 11.39 -0.64
C ASP A 63 2.62 10.78 0.12
N VAL A 64 3.85 11.15 -0.25
CA VAL A 64 5.04 10.49 0.29
C VAL A 64 5.14 10.60 1.82
N ALA A 65 4.81 11.76 2.37
CA ALA A 65 4.86 11.93 3.82
C ALA A 65 3.82 11.05 4.51
N ALA A 66 2.63 10.95 3.92
CA ALA A 66 1.57 10.11 4.45
C ALA A 66 1.94 8.63 4.37
N VAL A 67 2.53 8.21 3.24
CA VAL A 67 2.96 6.83 3.06
C VAL A 67 4.04 6.46 4.06
N LYS A 68 5.00 7.35 4.31
CA LYS A 68 6.05 7.11 5.32
C LYS A 68 5.45 6.95 6.72
N ALA A 69 4.54 7.84 7.10
CA ALA A 69 3.89 7.76 8.40
C ALA A 69 3.06 6.48 8.52
N ALA A 70 2.36 6.11 7.46
CA ALA A 70 1.54 4.92 7.44
C ALA A 70 2.38 3.65 7.60
N THR A 71 3.46 3.53 6.82
CA THR A 71 4.30 2.33 6.89
C THR A 71 5.00 2.21 8.24
N ASP A 72 5.38 3.32 8.86
CA ASP A 72 5.93 3.30 10.22
C ASP A 72 4.93 2.70 11.21
N ALA A 73 3.70 3.19 11.17
CA ALA A 73 2.66 2.71 12.07
C ALA A 73 2.33 1.23 11.80
N GLY A 74 2.27 0.86 10.53
CA GLY A 74 1.98 -0.51 10.13
C GLY A 74 3.05 -1.48 10.57
N ALA A 75 4.31 -1.08 10.44
CA ALA A 75 5.42 -1.93 10.87
C ALA A 75 5.36 -2.23 12.37
N LYS A 76 5.12 -1.20 13.17
CA LYS A 76 4.99 -1.38 14.62
C LYS A 76 3.82 -2.28 14.98
N ALA A 77 2.70 -2.12 14.29
CA ALA A 77 1.53 -2.96 14.53
C ALA A 77 1.81 -4.42 14.19
N ALA A 78 2.45 -4.67 13.06
CA ALA A 78 2.78 -6.03 12.63
C ALA A 78 3.69 -6.73 13.65
N GLU A 79 4.68 -6.00 14.15
CA GLU A 79 5.63 -6.55 15.12
C GLU A 79 4.98 -6.98 16.43
N ARG A 80 3.87 -6.35 16.79
CA ARG A 80 3.19 -6.70 18.05
C ARG A 80 2.48 -8.04 17.99
N VAL A 81 2.09 -8.49 16.80
CA VAL A 81 1.25 -9.70 16.69
C VAL A 81 1.85 -10.78 15.79
N GLY A 82 2.96 -10.50 15.14
CA GLY A 82 3.59 -11.48 14.26
C GLY A 82 4.99 -11.05 13.88
N LYS A 83 5.44 -11.51 12.73
CA LYS A 83 6.79 -11.24 12.27
C LYS A 83 6.77 -10.23 11.13
N LEU A 84 7.41 -9.09 11.33
CA LEU A 84 7.65 -8.13 10.27
C LEU A 84 8.82 -8.62 9.44
N VAL A 85 8.66 -8.68 8.13
CA VAL A 85 9.69 -9.16 7.21
C VAL A 85 10.40 -7.99 6.53
N SER A 86 9.63 -7.08 5.95
CA SER A 86 10.24 -5.91 5.28
C SER A 86 9.25 -4.77 5.18
N VAL A 87 9.81 -3.57 5.08
CA VAL A 87 9.06 -2.32 4.87
C VAL A 87 9.80 -1.54 3.81
N HIS A 88 9.08 -1.01 2.84
CA HIS A 88 9.72 -0.20 1.83
C HIS A 88 8.80 0.90 1.33
N VAL A 89 9.39 2.05 1.03
CA VAL A 89 8.67 3.18 0.43
C VAL A 89 9.37 3.55 -0.86
N ILE A 90 8.61 3.64 -1.92
CA ILE A 90 9.10 4.16 -3.20
C ILE A 90 8.42 5.50 -3.41
N PRO A 91 9.17 6.61 -3.25
CA PRO A 91 8.55 7.95 -3.31
C PRO A 91 7.93 8.27 -4.65
N ARG A 92 8.53 7.77 -5.71
CA ARG A 92 8.02 8.03 -7.06
C ARG A 92 8.30 6.82 -7.95
N PRO A 93 7.37 5.84 -7.97
CA PRO A 93 7.58 4.67 -8.82
C PRO A 93 7.63 5.08 -10.29
N HIS A 94 8.49 4.41 -11.02
CA HIS A 94 8.58 4.63 -12.46
C HIS A 94 7.25 4.24 -13.10
N GLU A 95 6.85 4.99 -14.10
CA GLU A 95 5.60 4.78 -14.81
C GLU A 95 5.43 3.34 -15.32
N ASN A 96 6.49 2.78 -15.88
CA ASN A 96 6.47 1.43 -16.41
C ASN A 96 6.21 0.37 -15.32
N VAL A 97 6.73 0.59 -14.12
CA VAL A 97 6.49 -0.30 -12.99
C VAL A 97 5.02 -0.24 -12.58
N ASP A 98 4.49 0.96 -12.49
CA ASP A 98 3.10 1.19 -12.10
C ASP A 98 2.12 0.60 -13.10
N GLU A 99 2.44 0.64 -14.38
CA GLU A 99 1.58 0.11 -15.42
C GLU A 99 1.63 -1.40 -15.52
N THR A 100 2.77 -1.98 -15.18
CA THR A 100 3.00 -3.41 -15.39
C THR A 100 2.60 -4.26 -14.19
N LEU A 101 2.82 -3.77 -12.98
CA LEU A 101 2.57 -4.53 -11.77
C LEU A 101 1.24 -4.13 -11.12
N PRO A 102 0.62 -5.05 -10.37
CA PRO A 102 -0.68 -4.77 -9.74
C PRO A 102 -0.54 -3.93 -8.48
N LEU A 103 -0.14 -2.67 -8.65
CA LEU A 103 0.15 -1.76 -7.54
C LEU A 103 -0.96 -0.74 -7.29
N GLY A 104 -2.18 -1.10 -7.66
CA GLY A 104 -3.33 -0.28 -7.34
C GLY A 104 -3.82 0.62 -8.46
N ARG A 105 -3.04 0.78 -9.51
CA ARG A 105 -3.45 1.63 -10.63
C ARG A 105 -4.30 0.89 -11.65
N GLN A 106 -4.09 -0.38 -11.76
CA GLN A 106 -4.71 -1.19 -12.80
C GLN A 106 -6.00 -1.85 -12.36
N GLY A 107 -6.28 -1.86 -11.11
CA GLY A 107 -7.46 -2.52 -10.59
C GLY A 107 -8.72 -1.71 -10.67
N ASN A 108 -8.73 -0.65 -11.43
CA ASN A 108 -9.82 0.30 -11.45
C ASN A 108 -10.68 0.22 -12.70
N GLU A 109 -10.52 -0.81 -13.46
CA GLU A 109 -11.35 -1.00 -14.63
C GLU A 109 -12.76 -1.39 -14.32
#